data_6c3ef547a6379ddfa5e0f7a27f3cbc67
#
_entry.id   6c3ef547a6379ddfa5e0f7a27f3cbc67
#
_cell.length_a   1.000
_cell.length_b   1.000
_cell.length_c   1.000
_cell.angle_alpha   90.00
_cell.angle_beta   90.00
_cell.angle_gamma   90.00
#
_symmetry.space_group_name_H-M   'P 1'
#
loop_
_entity.id
_entity.type
_entity.pdbx_description
1 polymer ?
#
loop_
_entity_poly.entity_id
_entity_poly.type
_entity_poly.pdbx_seq_one_letter_code
_entity_poly.pdbx_strand_id
1 'polypeptide(L)'
;GLESRSFGSFPFLTDMDSLKFLAVIPARYASTRFPGKPLARLGGEPVIRHVWKQVTQVFADAAVATDDPRIYDAVEAFGGRAVMTSPDHRSGTDRCREAVDKLGGDPDVIVNVQGDEPFIAPSQLQAIARCFDDPSTHIATLVKPFTEADGLDALENPNSPKVVLGSADQALYFS
;
A
#
# COMPACT_ATOMS: atom_id res chain seq x y z
N GLY A 1 35.10 17.04 26.54
CA GLY A 1 33.81 17.55 26.20
C GLY A 1 33.24 16.77 25.05
N LEU A 2 32.30 15.85 25.32
CA LEU A 2 31.53 15.13 24.31
C LEU A 2 30.30 15.99 23.99
N GLU A 3 30.29 16.63 22.82
CA GLU A 3 29.11 17.32 22.33
C GLU A 3 28.08 16.29 21.88
N SER A 4 26.95 16.25 22.58
CA SER A 4 25.75 15.53 22.18
C SER A 4 25.18 16.17 20.93
N ARG A 5 25.37 15.53 19.76
CA ARG A 5 24.63 15.89 18.56
C ARG A 5 23.17 15.45 18.72
N SER A 6 22.33 16.44 18.96
CA SER A 6 20.89 16.33 18.86
C SER A 6 20.51 15.76 17.51
N PHE A 7 19.84 14.60 17.49
CA PHE A 7 19.15 14.11 16.31
C PHE A 7 18.04 15.10 15.99
N GLY A 8 18.25 15.87 14.94
CA GLY A 8 17.25 16.78 14.43
C GLY A 8 15.97 16.00 14.11
N SER A 9 14.87 16.48 14.67
CA SER A 9 13.53 16.10 14.25
C SER A 9 13.45 16.22 12.73
N PHE A 10 13.17 15.11 12.06
CA PHE A 10 12.85 15.14 10.64
C PHE A 10 11.69 16.10 10.44
N PRO A 11 11.80 17.07 9.52
CA PRO A 11 10.67 17.91 9.22
C PRO A 11 9.53 17.01 8.72
N PHE A 12 8.42 17.02 9.44
CA PHE A 12 7.15 16.56 8.87
C PHE A 12 7.00 17.22 7.51
N LEU A 13 6.51 16.46 6.51
CA LEU A 13 6.14 16.92 5.17
C LEU A 13 5.00 17.95 5.25
N THR A 14 5.27 19.10 5.86
CA THR A 14 4.32 20.21 6.03
C THR A 14 4.37 21.21 4.88
N ASP A 15 5.10 20.90 3.80
CA ASP A 15 5.21 21.78 2.64
C ASP A 15 4.89 21.07 1.31
N MET A 16 4.19 19.94 1.37
CA MET A 16 3.47 19.39 0.20
C MET A 16 2.06 20.01 0.17
N ASP A 17 2.02 21.30 -0.04
CA ASP A 17 0.80 22.12 0.02
C ASP A 17 -0.07 21.94 -1.25
N SER A 18 -0.21 20.71 -1.81
CA SER A 18 -1.14 20.54 -2.91
C SER A 18 -1.84 19.19 -3.02
N LEU A 19 -1.19 18.04 -2.80
CA LEU A 19 -1.82 16.75 -3.13
C LEU A 19 -2.43 16.05 -1.91
N LYS A 20 -3.71 15.71 -2.01
CA LYS A 20 -4.43 14.90 -1.01
C LYS A 20 -4.26 13.43 -1.35
N PHE A 21 -3.54 12.71 -0.51
CA PHE A 21 -3.38 11.26 -0.65
C PHE A 21 -4.42 10.52 0.19
N LEU A 22 -5.05 9.51 -0.41
CA LEU A 22 -5.86 8.53 0.30
C LEU A 22 -5.25 7.14 0.09
N ALA A 23 -4.79 6.51 1.17
CA ALA A 23 -4.33 5.14 1.13
C ALA A 23 -5.49 4.18 1.34
N VAL A 24 -5.74 3.30 0.39
CA VAL A 24 -6.76 2.25 0.47
C VAL A 24 -6.09 0.89 0.55
N ILE A 25 -6.48 0.11 1.56
CA ILE A 25 -5.95 -1.22 1.82
C ILE A 25 -7.05 -2.24 1.51
N PRO A 26 -7.11 -2.78 0.28
CA PRO A 26 -8.09 -3.82 -0.03
C PRO A 26 -7.74 -5.10 0.72
N ALA A 27 -8.73 -5.66 1.42
CA ALA A 27 -8.59 -6.88 2.18
C ALA A 27 -9.85 -7.74 2.03
N ARG A 28 -9.68 -8.99 1.56
CA ARG A 28 -10.76 -9.95 1.44
C ARG A 28 -10.47 -11.21 2.26
N TYR A 29 -11.52 -11.82 2.77
CA TYR A 29 -11.39 -13.08 3.50
C TYR A 29 -11.22 -14.27 2.54
N ALA A 30 -12.01 -14.28 1.46
CA ALA A 30 -11.98 -15.34 0.48
C ALA A 30 -10.69 -15.28 -0.37
N SER A 31 -9.80 -16.23 -0.17
CA SER A 31 -8.59 -16.44 -0.95
C SER A 31 -8.43 -17.94 -1.18
N THR A 32 -8.11 -18.33 -2.40
CA THR A 32 -7.93 -19.75 -2.75
C THR A 32 -6.69 -20.37 -2.10
N ARG A 33 -5.64 -19.60 -1.90
CA ARG A 33 -4.37 -20.05 -1.33
C ARG A 33 -4.33 -19.99 0.19
N PHE A 34 -4.87 -18.94 0.79
CA PHE A 34 -4.87 -18.76 2.24
C PHE A 34 -6.09 -17.92 2.67
N PRO A 35 -7.25 -18.57 2.92
CA PRO A 35 -8.45 -17.87 3.41
C PRO A 35 -8.20 -17.19 4.73
N GLY A 36 -8.71 -15.95 4.88
CA GLY A 36 -8.58 -15.19 6.12
C GLY A 36 -7.18 -14.67 6.43
N LYS A 37 -6.25 -14.65 5.46
CA LYS A 37 -4.88 -14.14 5.64
C LYS A 37 -4.81 -12.78 6.33
N PRO A 38 -5.69 -11.78 6.05
CA PRO A 38 -5.66 -10.51 6.76
C PRO A 38 -5.87 -10.63 8.27
N LEU A 39 -6.58 -11.66 8.73
CA LEU A 39 -6.85 -11.93 10.14
C LEU A 39 -5.87 -12.92 10.78
N ALA A 40 -5.01 -13.55 9.98
CA ALA A 40 -3.97 -14.43 10.50
C ALA A 40 -3.05 -13.66 11.46
N ARG A 41 -2.61 -14.31 12.53
CA ARG A 41 -1.79 -13.66 13.55
C ARG A 41 -0.31 -13.71 13.21
N LEU A 42 0.31 -12.55 13.22
CA LEU A 42 1.75 -12.37 13.10
C LEU A 42 2.23 -11.62 14.36
N GLY A 43 3.08 -12.26 15.17
CA GLY A 43 3.52 -11.65 16.42
C GLY A 43 2.38 -11.29 17.39
N GLY A 44 1.27 -12.06 17.37
CA GLY A 44 0.11 -11.84 18.25
C GLY A 44 -0.95 -10.86 17.71
N GLU A 45 -0.66 -10.11 16.64
CA GLU A 45 -1.59 -9.15 16.02
C GLU A 45 -2.04 -9.64 14.63
N PRO A 46 -3.23 -9.25 14.15
CA PRO A 46 -3.67 -9.56 12.78
C PRO A 46 -2.74 -8.94 11.72
N VAL A 47 -2.51 -9.66 10.62
CA VAL A 47 -1.72 -9.16 9.47
C VAL A 47 -2.19 -7.78 9.02
N ILE A 48 -3.50 -7.58 8.91
CA ILE A 48 -4.07 -6.29 8.49
C ILE A 48 -3.69 -5.13 9.42
N ARG A 49 -3.49 -5.39 10.72
CA ARG A 49 -3.05 -4.36 11.66
C ARG A 49 -1.59 -3.96 11.42
N HIS A 50 -0.73 -4.90 11.04
CA HIS A 50 0.65 -4.58 10.66
C HIS A 50 0.68 -3.68 9.42
N VAL A 51 -0.10 -4.02 8.38
CA VAL A 51 -0.21 -3.17 7.18
C VAL A 51 -0.72 -1.78 7.54
N TRP A 52 -1.80 -1.70 8.34
CA TRP A 52 -2.38 -0.44 8.81
C TRP A 52 -1.34 0.44 9.51
N LYS A 53 -0.56 -0.13 10.44
CA LYS A 53 0.49 0.60 11.17
C LYS A 53 1.56 1.17 10.24
N GLN A 54 1.95 0.44 9.18
CA GLN A 54 2.95 0.93 8.23
C GLN A 54 2.40 2.07 7.36
N VAL A 55 1.17 1.90 6.87
CA VAL A 55 0.50 2.87 6.00
C VAL A 55 0.27 4.20 6.72
N THR A 56 -0.23 4.15 7.96
CA THR A 56 -0.56 5.35 8.75
C THR A 56 0.65 6.12 9.29
N GLN A 57 1.87 5.57 9.16
CA GLN A 57 3.10 6.34 9.38
C GLN A 57 3.39 7.32 8.25
N VAL A 58 2.80 7.11 7.07
CA VAL A 58 3.08 7.92 5.87
C VAL A 58 1.85 8.72 5.45
N PHE A 59 0.69 8.09 5.45
CA PHE A 59 -0.56 8.69 4.98
C PHE A 59 -1.51 8.94 6.14
N ALA A 60 -1.87 10.20 6.34
CA ALA A 60 -2.82 10.61 7.39
C ALA A 60 -4.25 10.14 7.08
N ASP A 61 -4.62 10.05 5.79
CA ASP A 61 -5.91 9.54 5.36
C ASP A 61 -5.72 8.13 4.78
N ALA A 62 -6.28 7.15 5.50
CA ALA A 62 -6.19 5.75 5.13
C ALA A 62 -7.49 5.01 5.49
N ALA A 63 -7.82 3.96 4.74
CA ALA A 63 -8.94 3.08 5.04
C ALA A 63 -8.69 1.64 4.56
N VAL A 64 -9.23 0.66 5.28
CA VAL A 64 -9.30 -0.73 4.85
C VAL A 64 -10.62 -0.96 4.13
N ALA A 65 -10.56 -1.45 2.90
CA ALA A 65 -11.73 -1.79 2.08
C ALA A 65 -11.95 -3.30 2.10
N THR A 66 -13.07 -3.76 2.60
CA THR A 66 -13.36 -5.20 2.74
C THR A 66 -14.82 -5.54 2.44
N ASP A 67 -15.08 -6.77 2.03
CA ASP A 67 -16.41 -7.36 1.88
C ASP A 67 -16.79 -8.29 3.06
N ASP A 68 -15.91 -8.43 4.03
CA ASP A 68 -16.07 -9.39 5.11
C ASP A 68 -16.22 -8.68 6.47
N PRO A 69 -17.35 -8.89 7.20
CA PRO A 69 -17.58 -8.23 8.48
C PRO A 69 -16.53 -8.57 9.54
N ARG A 70 -15.91 -9.76 9.48
CA ARG A 70 -14.85 -10.13 10.44
C ARG A 70 -13.60 -9.27 10.28
N ILE A 71 -13.27 -8.90 9.05
CA ILE A 71 -12.14 -7.99 8.76
C ILE A 71 -12.54 -6.57 9.19
N TYR A 72 -13.76 -6.15 8.85
CA TYR A 72 -14.30 -4.86 9.26
C TYR A 72 -14.21 -4.67 10.78
N ASP A 73 -14.80 -5.61 11.55
CA ASP A 73 -14.81 -5.56 13.01
C ASP A 73 -13.39 -5.58 13.61
N ALA A 74 -12.48 -6.36 13.03
CA ALA A 74 -11.10 -6.40 13.49
C ALA A 74 -10.38 -5.07 13.27
N VAL A 75 -10.65 -4.37 12.15
CA VAL A 75 -10.08 -3.05 11.86
C VAL A 75 -10.61 -2.00 12.84
N GLU A 76 -11.91 -1.95 13.06
CA GLU A 76 -12.53 -1.05 14.03
C GLU A 76 -12.01 -1.32 15.45
N ALA A 77 -11.83 -2.60 15.84
CA ALA A 77 -11.34 -2.97 17.16
C ALA A 77 -9.96 -2.44 17.50
N PHE A 78 -9.09 -2.20 16.53
CA PHE A 78 -7.80 -1.56 16.77
C PHE A 78 -7.76 -0.06 16.45
N GLY A 79 -8.92 0.56 16.19
CA GLY A 79 -9.06 1.98 15.92
C GLY A 79 -8.71 2.38 14.48
N GLY A 80 -8.72 1.42 13.55
CA GLY A 80 -8.57 1.69 12.12
C GLY A 80 -9.89 2.15 11.49
N ARG A 81 -9.84 2.74 10.32
CA ARG A 81 -11.01 3.10 9.51
C ARG A 81 -11.30 1.98 8.52
N ALA A 82 -12.49 1.42 8.55
CA ALA A 82 -12.92 0.40 7.61
C ALA A 82 -14.09 0.87 6.74
N VAL A 83 -14.19 0.34 5.53
CA VAL A 83 -15.33 0.56 4.63
C VAL A 83 -15.77 -0.77 4.00
N MET A 84 -17.07 -1.05 4.11
CA MET A 84 -17.66 -2.22 3.46
C MET A 84 -17.83 -1.97 1.96
N THR A 85 -17.42 -2.97 1.17
CA THR A 85 -17.48 -2.95 -0.29
C THR A 85 -18.16 -4.21 -0.81
N SER A 86 -18.58 -4.22 -2.08
CA SER A 86 -19.21 -5.38 -2.70
C SER A 86 -18.30 -6.62 -2.68
N PRO A 87 -18.86 -7.82 -2.44
CA PRO A 87 -18.15 -9.09 -2.62
C PRO A 87 -17.84 -9.41 -4.10
N ASP A 88 -18.51 -8.74 -5.05
CA ASP A 88 -18.45 -9.08 -6.47
C ASP A 88 -17.17 -8.55 -7.16
N HIS A 89 -16.36 -7.75 -6.47
CA HIS A 89 -15.12 -7.24 -7.02
C HIS A 89 -14.12 -8.34 -7.34
N ARG A 90 -13.65 -8.35 -8.58
CA ARG A 90 -12.66 -9.32 -9.09
C ARG A 90 -11.22 -8.91 -8.78
N SER A 91 -10.98 -7.61 -8.60
CA SER A 91 -9.65 -7.07 -8.33
C SER A 91 -9.62 -6.18 -7.08
N GLY A 92 -8.43 -6.03 -6.49
CA GLY A 92 -8.21 -5.05 -5.41
C GLY A 92 -8.43 -3.62 -5.90
N THR A 93 -8.14 -3.32 -7.14
CA THR A 93 -8.33 -2.00 -7.74
C THR A 93 -9.81 -1.61 -7.83
N ASP A 94 -10.69 -2.54 -8.26
CA ASP A 94 -12.14 -2.29 -8.29
C ASP A 94 -12.68 -2.01 -6.89
N ARG A 95 -12.19 -2.76 -5.90
CA ARG A 95 -12.53 -2.56 -4.49
C ARG A 95 -12.08 -1.19 -3.98
N CYS A 96 -10.86 -0.78 -4.33
CA CYS A 96 -10.34 0.54 -3.98
C CYS A 96 -11.22 1.64 -4.58
N ARG A 97 -11.68 1.50 -5.82
CA ARG A 97 -12.56 2.47 -6.47
C ARG A 97 -13.86 2.65 -5.70
N GLU A 98 -14.57 1.57 -5.40
CA GLU A 98 -15.81 1.65 -4.61
C GLU A 98 -15.55 2.27 -3.23
N ALA A 99 -14.44 1.91 -2.59
CA ALA A 99 -14.08 2.47 -1.30
C ALA A 99 -13.90 3.99 -1.36
N VAL A 100 -13.20 4.50 -2.37
CA VAL A 100 -13.02 5.94 -2.59
C VAL A 100 -14.35 6.64 -2.81
N ASP A 101 -15.23 6.06 -3.65
CA ASP A 101 -16.55 6.63 -3.93
C ASP A 101 -17.41 6.72 -2.63
N LYS A 102 -17.30 5.72 -1.74
CA LYS A 102 -18.00 5.72 -0.44
C LYS A 102 -17.39 6.64 0.62
N LEU A 103 -16.07 6.76 0.63
CA LEU A 103 -15.35 7.59 1.60
C LEU A 103 -15.47 9.07 1.29
N GLY A 104 -15.60 9.42 0.01
CA GLY A 104 -15.62 10.79 -0.46
C GLY A 104 -14.27 11.51 -0.26
N GLY A 105 -14.31 12.85 -0.18
CA GLY A 105 -13.14 13.67 0.16
C GLY A 105 -12.29 14.12 -1.03
N ASP A 106 -12.57 13.64 -2.25
CA ASP A 106 -11.91 14.03 -3.50
C ASP A 106 -10.36 14.02 -3.39
N PRO A 107 -9.75 12.83 -3.19
CA PRO A 107 -8.31 12.70 -3.14
C PRO A 107 -7.68 12.89 -4.52
N ASP A 108 -6.55 13.59 -4.58
CA ASP A 108 -5.77 13.76 -5.81
C ASP A 108 -5.03 12.48 -6.19
N VAL A 109 -4.56 11.72 -5.18
CA VAL A 109 -3.81 10.48 -5.37
C VAL A 109 -4.38 9.37 -4.49
N ILE A 110 -4.67 8.22 -5.11
CA ILE A 110 -5.10 7.02 -4.41
C ILE A 110 -3.93 6.03 -4.37
N VAL A 111 -3.53 5.64 -3.17
CA VAL A 111 -2.46 4.67 -2.95
C VAL A 111 -3.07 3.31 -2.58
N ASN A 112 -2.93 2.33 -3.47
CA ASN A 112 -3.39 0.96 -3.22
C ASN A 112 -2.28 0.15 -2.53
N VAL A 113 -2.51 -0.24 -1.28
CA VAL A 113 -1.58 -1.06 -0.49
C VAL A 113 -2.24 -2.39 -0.15
N GLN A 114 -1.65 -3.50 -0.60
CA GLN A 114 -2.25 -4.82 -0.39
C GLN A 114 -2.35 -5.19 1.09
N GLY A 115 -3.53 -5.61 1.52
CA GLY A 115 -3.82 -5.95 2.93
C GLY A 115 -3.15 -7.21 3.45
N ASP A 116 -2.37 -7.88 2.61
CA ASP A 116 -1.63 -9.10 2.93
C ASP A 116 -0.09 -8.94 2.85
N GLU A 117 0.39 -7.70 2.78
CA GLU A 117 1.82 -7.35 2.76
C GLU A 117 2.28 -6.69 4.08
N PRO A 118 2.39 -7.45 5.18
CA PRO A 118 2.68 -6.88 6.51
C PRO A 118 4.08 -6.28 6.63
N PHE A 119 4.97 -6.54 5.67
CA PHE A 119 6.36 -6.08 5.67
C PHE A 119 6.61 -4.91 4.72
N ILE A 120 5.56 -4.30 4.15
CA ILE A 120 5.72 -3.05 3.39
C ILE A 120 6.39 -2.00 4.29
N ALA A 121 7.48 -1.41 3.82
CA ALA A 121 8.21 -0.43 4.61
C ALA A 121 7.65 1.00 4.38
N PRO A 122 7.57 1.85 5.41
CA PRO A 122 7.18 3.25 5.23
C PRO A 122 8.02 3.99 4.19
N SER A 123 9.32 3.68 4.09
CA SER A 123 10.21 4.26 3.08
C SER A 123 9.79 3.95 1.64
N GLN A 124 9.22 2.78 1.40
CA GLN A 124 8.67 2.39 0.09
C GLN A 124 7.42 3.21 -0.24
N LEU A 125 6.53 3.40 0.73
CA LEU A 125 5.34 4.22 0.58
C LEU A 125 5.69 5.70 0.35
N GLN A 126 6.70 6.21 1.07
CA GLN A 126 7.23 7.55 0.83
C GLN A 126 7.86 7.70 -0.56
N ALA A 127 8.51 6.65 -1.08
CA ALA A 127 9.06 6.67 -2.44
C ALA A 127 7.96 6.79 -3.49
N ILE A 128 6.83 6.07 -3.32
CA ILE A 128 5.66 6.22 -4.19
C ILE A 128 5.10 7.64 -4.12
N ALA A 129 4.92 8.19 -2.93
CA ALA A 129 4.38 9.54 -2.77
C ALA A 129 5.24 10.59 -3.48
N ARG A 130 6.56 10.49 -3.35
CA ARG A 130 7.52 11.40 -4.03
C ARG A 130 7.50 11.34 -5.55
N CYS A 131 7.03 10.26 -6.16
CA CYS A 131 6.86 10.23 -7.61
C CYS A 131 5.89 11.32 -8.12
N PHE A 132 4.95 11.72 -7.28
CA PHE A 132 3.95 12.76 -7.60
C PHE A 132 4.43 14.19 -7.34
N ASP A 133 5.67 14.38 -6.91
CA ASP A 133 6.33 15.70 -6.92
C ASP A 133 6.53 16.18 -8.37
N ASP A 134 6.60 15.25 -9.33
CA ASP A 134 6.54 15.55 -10.77
C ASP A 134 5.06 15.57 -11.21
N PRO A 135 4.53 16.73 -11.63
CA PRO A 135 3.13 16.86 -12.06
C PRO A 135 2.77 16.06 -13.32
N SER A 136 3.75 15.52 -14.02
CA SER A 136 3.53 14.63 -15.17
C SER A 136 3.29 13.17 -14.75
N THR A 137 3.48 12.84 -13.48
CA THR A 137 3.26 11.49 -12.97
C THR A 137 1.77 11.22 -12.82
N HIS A 138 1.27 10.22 -13.55
CA HIS A 138 -0.13 9.78 -13.47
C HIS A 138 -0.29 8.47 -12.69
N ILE A 139 0.71 7.60 -12.75
CA ILE A 139 0.72 6.30 -12.07
C ILE A 139 2.16 6.01 -11.60
N ALA A 140 2.28 5.52 -10.37
CA ALA A 140 3.55 5.06 -9.82
C ALA A 140 3.40 3.67 -9.20
N THR A 141 4.43 2.84 -9.27
CA THR A 141 4.48 1.52 -8.64
C THR A 141 5.87 1.20 -8.14
N LEU A 142 5.94 0.28 -7.18
CA LEU A 142 7.21 -0.26 -6.71
C LEU A 142 7.66 -1.40 -7.61
N VAL A 143 8.95 -1.45 -7.86
CA VAL A 143 9.59 -2.55 -8.58
C VAL A 143 10.76 -3.09 -7.75
N LYS A 144 11.02 -4.39 -7.87
CA LYS A 144 12.22 -5.03 -7.34
C LYS A 144 13.12 -5.39 -8.51
N PRO A 145 14.38 -4.92 -8.56
CA PRO A 145 15.29 -5.34 -9.60
C PRO A 145 15.59 -6.84 -9.49
N PHE A 146 15.70 -7.50 -10.64
CA PHE A 146 16.25 -8.85 -10.69
C PHE A 146 17.76 -8.79 -10.44
N THR A 147 18.24 -9.75 -9.67
CA THR A 147 19.67 -9.91 -9.37
C THR A 147 20.14 -11.28 -9.86
N GLU A 148 21.45 -11.47 -9.99
CA GLU A 148 22.01 -12.79 -10.33
C GLU A 148 21.57 -13.90 -9.33
N ALA A 149 21.35 -13.54 -8.07
CA ALA A 149 20.87 -14.47 -7.04
C ALA A 149 19.44 -14.96 -7.25
N ASP A 150 18.59 -14.21 -7.97
CA ASP A 150 17.21 -14.60 -8.28
C ASP A 150 17.16 -15.73 -9.34
N GLY A 151 18.20 -15.83 -10.19
CA GLY A 151 18.33 -16.85 -11.23
C GLY A 151 17.42 -16.65 -12.44
N LEU A 152 17.61 -17.43 -13.48
CA LEU A 152 16.80 -17.38 -14.70
C LEU A 152 15.39 -17.87 -14.46
N ASP A 153 15.18 -18.83 -13.55
CA ASP A 153 13.85 -19.37 -13.23
C ASP A 153 12.90 -18.29 -12.70
N ALA A 154 13.40 -17.32 -11.94
CA ALA A 154 12.60 -16.19 -11.47
C ALA A 154 12.22 -15.25 -12.62
N LEU A 155 13.10 -15.05 -13.58
CA LEU A 155 12.87 -14.23 -14.77
C LEU A 155 11.84 -14.89 -15.70
N GLU A 156 11.88 -16.20 -15.85
CA GLU A 156 11.00 -16.98 -16.74
C GLU A 156 9.66 -17.34 -16.10
N ASN A 157 9.51 -17.12 -14.78
CA ASN A 157 8.27 -17.46 -14.06
C ASN A 157 7.07 -16.64 -14.56
N PRO A 158 6.05 -17.28 -15.22
CA PRO A 158 4.89 -16.57 -15.77
C PRO A 158 3.97 -15.97 -14.71
N ASN A 159 4.10 -16.39 -13.45
CA ASN A 159 3.31 -15.86 -12.34
C ASN A 159 3.93 -14.63 -11.67
N SER A 160 5.10 -14.20 -12.11
CA SER A 160 5.79 -13.01 -11.63
C SER A 160 5.73 -11.93 -12.71
N PRO A 161 4.92 -10.87 -12.55
CA PRO A 161 4.92 -9.75 -13.49
C PRO A 161 6.31 -9.12 -13.58
N LYS A 162 6.74 -8.80 -14.80
CA LYS A 162 8.00 -8.11 -15.04
C LYS A 162 7.72 -6.73 -15.60
N VAL A 163 8.64 -5.80 -15.36
CA VAL A 163 8.61 -4.48 -15.93
C VAL A 163 9.96 -4.16 -16.57
N VAL A 164 9.92 -3.56 -17.74
CA VAL A 164 11.10 -2.97 -18.39
C VAL A 164 11.08 -1.48 -18.13
N LEU A 165 12.18 -0.96 -17.58
CA LEU A 165 12.32 0.46 -17.25
C LEU A 165 13.14 1.18 -18.32
N GLY A 166 12.78 2.43 -18.57
CA GLY A 166 13.58 3.40 -19.31
C GLY A 166 14.68 4.02 -18.44
N SER A 167 15.48 4.89 -19.04
CA SER A 167 16.62 5.54 -18.38
C SER A 167 16.24 6.52 -17.26
N ALA A 168 14.99 6.94 -17.18
CA ALA A 168 14.45 7.83 -16.15
C ALA A 168 13.37 7.12 -15.30
N ASP A 169 13.53 5.80 -15.08
CA ASP A 169 12.65 4.94 -14.29
C ASP A 169 11.20 4.85 -14.79
N GLN A 170 10.91 5.32 -16.02
CA GLN A 170 9.57 5.10 -16.59
C GLN A 170 9.36 3.62 -16.90
N ALA A 171 8.20 3.09 -16.56
CA ALA A 171 7.77 1.78 -17.02
C ALA A 171 7.47 1.83 -18.53
N LEU A 172 8.22 1.08 -19.32
CA LEU A 172 8.05 1.00 -20.77
C LEU A 172 7.16 -0.17 -21.18
N TYR A 173 7.22 -1.27 -20.43
CA TYR A 173 6.51 -2.48 -20.76
C TYR A 173 6.30 -3.34 -19.51
N PHE A 174 5.14 -3.98 -19.43
CA PHE A 174 4.82 -5.00 -18.43
C PHE A 174 4.51 -6.32 -19.14
N SER A 175 5.03 -7.42 -18.62
CA SER A 175 4.76 -8.77 -19.15
C SER A 175 3.97 -9.61 -18.17
#